data_c5976c28881d0e1ca2fabc6678a9fe9a
#
_entry.id   c5976c28881d0e1ca2fabc6678a9fe9a
#
_cell.length_a   1.000
_cell.length_b   1.000
_cell.length_c   1.000
_cell.angle_alpha   90.00
_cell.angle_beta   90.00
_cell.angle_gamma   90.00
#
_symmetry.space_group_name_H-M   'P 1'
#
loop_
_entity.id
_entity.type
_entity.pdbx_description
1 polymer ?
#
loop_
_entity_poly.entity_id
_entity_poly.type
_entity_poly.pdbx_seq_one_letter_code
_entity_poly.pdbx_strand_id
1 'polypeptide(L)'
;MENTINYPEFIERYLDGEMSPEEKTWFEKEMEDNPELEDEIQLRKEVNEAIMEEDVIQLRMQLDGIHRKRQAEKIRAVKPARTTRRVLLAASSVAVLTVFILLGGRYWWGNVASEKIFNRYYEPYEMPVYREAGTAADLLFLKAMETYQNREFDRAIELFEEVLAQDVSRMDANLMSGISKIETERYGDAATNFRRIIDHRDNMFLDQAEWYLALSYLMTDETEKATALFEQIAGEEGTYRKEARKILRKIR
;
A
#
# COMPACT_ATOMS: atom_id res chain seq x y z
N MET A 1 -21.71 -29.17 11.30
CA MET A 1 -21.05 -27.99 10.72
C MET A 1 -19.97 -27.63 11.73
N GLU A 2 -18.74 -28.07 11.51
CA GLU A 2 -17.61 -27.69 12.35
C GLU A 2 -17.32 -26.22 12.07
N ASN A 3 -17.53 -25.41 13.11
CA ASN A 3 -17.16 -24.00 13.11
C ASN A 3 -15.63 -23.97 13.26
N THR A 4 -14.88 -24.00 12.16
CA THR A 4 -13.42 -23.92 12.20
C THR A 4 -13.06 -22.51 12.65
N ILE A 5 -12.53 -22.38 13.88
CA ILE A 5 -12.07 -21.10 14.43
C ILE A 5 -10.88 -20.63 13.59
N ASN A 6 -10.94 -19.38 13.11
CA ASN A 6 -9.85 -18.78 12.34
C ASN A 6 -8.78 -18.20 13.29
N TYR A 7 -7.96 -19.07 13.89
CA TYR A 7 -6.91 -18.67 14.83
C TYR A 7 -5.96 -17.58 14.32
N PRO A 8 -5.50 -17.56 13.05
CA PRO A 8 -4.63 -16.48 12.54
C PRO A 8 -5.21 -15.07 12.72
N GLU A 9 -6.51 -14.87 12.52
CA GLU A 9 -7.17 -13.57 12.69
C GLU A 9 -7.23 -13.15 14.17
N PHE A 10 -7.48 -14.11 15.06
CA PHE A 10 -7.51 -13.85 16.50
C PHE A 10 -6.12 -13.55 17.05
N ILE A 11 -5.06 -14.22 16.57
CA ILE A 11 -3.67 -13.95 16.94
C ILE A 11 -3.28 -12.51 16.58
N GLU A 12 -3.59 -12.05 15.37
CA GLU A 12 -3.29 -10.67 14.94
C GLU A 12 -3.99 -9.65 15.83
N ARG A 13 -5.29 -9.84 16.10
CA ARG A 13 -6.07 -8.93 16.96
C ARG A 13 -5.59 -8.93 18.40
N TYR A 14 -5.10 -10.07 18.93
CA TYR A 14 -4.52 -10.18 20.26
C TYR A 14 -3.20 -9.43 20.37
N LEU A 15 -2.30 -9.60 19.39
CA LEU A 15 -0.99 -8.93 19.35
C LEU A 15 -1.11 -7.41 19.12
N ASP A 16 -2.10 -6.98 18.34
CA ASP A 16 -2.39 -5.56 18.07
C ASP A 16 -3.20 -4.89 19.20
N GLY A 17 -3.65 -5.66 20.24
CA GLY A 17 -4.46 -5.14 21.35
C GLY A 17 -5.87 -4.72 20.92
N GLU A 18 -6.39 -5.24 19.82
CA GLU A 18 -7.69 -4.89 19.23
C GLU A 18 -8.86 -5.78 19.70
N MET A 19 -8.62 -6.68 20.67
CA MET A 19 -9.66 -7.51 21.25
C MET A 19 -10.47 -6.78 22.32
N SER A 20 -11.78 -7.07 22.38
CA SER A 20 -12.60 -6.69 23.53
C SER A 20 -12.16 -7.44 24.79
N PRO A 21 -12.45 -6.94 26.02
CA PRO A 21 -12.08 -7.63 27.25
C PRO A 21 -12.64 -9.06 27.35
N GLU A 22 -13.81 -9.29 26.78
CA GLU A 22 -14.48 -10.59 26.79
C GLU A 22 -13.83 -11.56 25.79
N GLU A 23 -13.51 -11.09 24.59
CA GLU A 23 -12.78 -11.87 23.57
C GLU A 23 -11.38 -12.22 24.04
N LYS A 24 -10.71 -11.29 24.71
CA LYS A 24 -9.35 -11.50 25.24
C LYS A 24 -9.35 -12.60 26.30
N THR A 25 -10.29 -12.55 27.26
CA THR A 25 -10.38 -13.57 28.31
C THR A 25 -10.68 -14.95 27.74
N TRP A 26 -11.53 -15.03 26.72
CA TRP A 26 -11.81 -16.28 26.03
C TRP A 26 -10.56 -16.80 25.27
N PHE A 27 -9.86 -15.92 24.58
CA PHE A 27 -8.69 -16.30 23.79
C PHE A 27 -7.50 -16.72 24.68
N GLU A 28 -7.29 -16.05 25.82
CA GLU A 28 -6.28 -16.44 26.82
C GLU A 28 -6.55 -17.82 27.41
N LYS A 29 -7.80 -18.16 27.61
CA LYS A 29 -8.19 -19.51 28.04
C LYS A 29 -7.96 -20.56 26.94
N GLU A 30 -8.25 -20.22 25.69
CA GLU A 30 -8.00 -21.08 24.53
C GLU A 30 -6.51 -21.35 24.35
N MET A 31 -5.64 -20.38 24.68
CA MET A 31 -4.17 -20.55 24.70
C MET A 31 -3.71 -21.55 25.78
N GLU A 32 -4.32 -21.52 26.98
CA GLU A 32 -3.99 -22.48 28.05
C GLU A 32 -4.33 -23.92 27.66
N ASP A 33 -5.39 -24.11 26.87
CA ASP A 33 -5.87 -25.42 26.42
C ASP A 33 -5.16 -25.91 25.13
N ASN A 34 -4.45 -25.01 24.40
CA ASN A 34 -3.81 -25.33 23.11
C ASN A 34 -2.34 -24.84 23.06
N PRO A 35 -1.37 -25.69 23.39
CA PRO A 35 0.06 -25.34 23.42
C PRO A 35 0.60 -24.88 22.04
N GLU A 36 0.07 -25.40 20.92
CA GLU A 36 0.51 -25.01 19.57
C GLU A 36 0.14 -23.56 19.27
N LEU A 37 -0.99 -23.08 19.81
CA LEU A 37 -1.42 -21.69 19.67
C LEU A 37 -0.53 -20.75 20.49
N GLU A 38 -0.12 -21.16 21.68
CA GLU A 38 0.80 -20.40 22.54
C GLU A 38 2.17 -20.26 21.86
N ASP A 39 2.70 -21.35 21.30
CA ASP A 39 4.00 -21.36 20.57
C ASP A 39 3.95 -20.44 19.33
N GLU A 40 2.85 -20.43 18.57
CA GLU A 40 2.71 -19.56 17.40
C GLU A 40 2.65 -18.08 17.78
N ILE A 41 1.96 -17.74 18.87
CA ILE A 41 1.90 -16.38 19.40
C ILE A 41 3.27 -15.93 19.89
N GLN A 42 3.97 -16.79 20.60
CA GLN A 42 5.30 -16.49 21.11
C GLN A 42 6.31 -16.26 19.97
N LEU A 43 6.27 -17.12 18.94
CA LEU A 43 7.11 -16.95 17.75
C LEU A 43 6.83 -15.63 17.03
N ARG A 44 5.55 -15.26 16.85
CA ARG A 44 5.20 -13.99 16.22
C ARG A 44 5.60 -12.78 17.05
N LYS A 45 5.55 -12.88 18.37
CA LYS A 45 6.05 -11.86 19.30
C LYS A 45 7.55 -11.66 19.17
N GLU A 46 8.33 -12.74 19.18
CA GLU A 46 9.79 -12.71 19.02
C GLU A 46 10.19 -12.13 17.65
N VAL A 47 9.48 -12.49 16.58
CA VAL A 47 9.71 -11.93 15.25
C VAL A 47 9.40 -10.43 15.22
N ASN A 48 8.31 -9.99 15.84
CA ASN A 48 7.95 -8.57 15.92
C ASN A 48 8.96 -7.76 16.78
N GLU A 49 9.42 -8.31 17.89
CA GLU A 49 10.45 -7.69 18.73
C GLU A 49 11.79 -7.61 18.00
N ALA A 50 12.20 -8.67 17.31
CA ALA A 50 13.45 -8.70 16.53
C ALA A 50 13.46 -7.68 15.36
N ILE A 51 12.31 -7.43 14.75
CA ILE A 51 12.19 -6.44 13.66
C ILE A 51 12.14 -5.01 14.21
N MET A 52 11.64 -4.80 15.43
CA MET A 52 11.44 -3.46 16.00
C MET A 52 12.63 -2.93 16.81
N GLU A 53 13.36 -3.79 17.52
CA GLU A 53 14.37 -3.32 18.49
C GLU A 53 15.72 -2.98 17.88
N GLU A 54 16.24 -3.75 16.97
CA GLU A 54 17.64 -3.62 16.54
C GLU A 54 17.85 -2.41 15.61
N ASP A 55 16.96 -2.17 14.67
CA ASP A 55 17.08 -1.06 13.72
C ASP A 55 16.73 0.29 14.33
N VAL A 56 15.75 0.35 15.24
CA VAL A 56 15.33 1.60 15.89
C VAL A 56 16.33 2.04 16.95
N ILE A 57 16.91 1.12 17.71
CA ILE A 57 17.94 1.41 18.72
C ILE A 57 19.25 1.82 18.04
N GLN A 58 19.68 1.15 16.98
CA GLN A 58 20.87 1.54 16.22
C GLN A 58 20.70 2.90 15.55
N LEU A 59 19.53 3.20 15.00
CA LEU A 59 19.25 4.50 14.41
C LEU A 59 19.21 5.62 15.46
N ARG A 60 18.64 5.39 16.65
CA ARG A 60 18.67 6.34 17.77
C ARG A 60 20.09 6.59 18.29
N MET A 61 20.90 5.55 18.43
CA MET A 61 22.30 5.70 18.86
C MET A 61 23.15 6.46 17.83
N GLN A 62 22.91 6.26 16.53
CA GLN A 62 23.57 7.02 15.46
C GLN A 62 23.16 8.49 15.48
N LEU A 63 21.87 8.79 15.67
CA LEU A 63 21.35 10.15 15.77
C LEU A 63 21.85 10.89 17.02
N ASP A 64 21.91 10.23 18.17
CA ASP A 64 22.46 10.79 19.40
C ASP A 64 23.98 11.05 19.29
N GLY A 65 24.71 10.17 18.61
CA GLY A 65 26.13 10.35 18.29
C GLY A 65 26.39 11.56 17.43
N ILE A 66 25.55 11.82 16.43
CA ILE A 66 25.61 13.00 15.56
C ILE A 66 25.23 14.28 16.31
N HIS A 67 24.22 14.22 17.19
CA HIS A 67 23.78 15.37 18.02
C HIS A 67 24.86 15.79 19.02
N ARG A 68 25.51 14.86 19.72
CA ARG A 68 26.60 15.14 20.66
C ARG A 68 27.84 15.71 19.98
N LYS A 69 28.21 15.23 18.80
CA LYS A 69 29.31 15.82 18.01
C LYS A 69 29.01 17.25 17.59
N ARG A 70 27.80 17.58 17.16
CA ARG A 70 27.39 18.94 16.78
C ARG A 70 27.31 19.90 17.96
N GLN A 71 26.97 19.44 19.18
CA GLN A 71 26.98 20.29 20.38
C GLN A 71 28.40 20.57 20.87
N ALA A 72 29.32 19.62 20.78
CA ALA A 72 30.72 19.82 21.18
C ALA A 72 31.48 20.79 20.26
N GLU A 73 31.11 20.88 18.97
CA GLU A 73 31.73 21.82 18.02
C GLU A 73 31.19 23.27 18.17
N LYS A 74 29.99 23.46 18.75
CA LYS A 74 29.41 24.82 18.97
C LYS A 74 30.03 25.59 20.14
N ILE A 75 30.87 25.00 20.99
CA ILE A 75 31.44 25.66 22.20
C ILE A 75 32.86 26.19 21.96
N ARG A 76 33.47 26.00 20.80
CA ARG A 76 34.76 26.62 20.46
C ARG A 76 34.59 27.94 19.69
N ALA A 77 34.58 28.99 20.48
CA ALA A 77 34.93 30.40 20.21
C ALA A 77 35.02 30.87 18.75
N VAL A 78 34.08 31.68 18.38
CA VAL A 78 34.16 32.56 17.22
C VAL A 78 34.84 33.87 17.61
N LYS A 79 36.08 34.10 17.14
CA LYS A 79 36.64 35.45 17.02
C LYS A 79 36.16 36.05 15.70
N PRO A 80 35.73 37.32 15.66
CA PRO A 80 35.20 37.89 14.42
C PRO A 80 36.34 38.30 13.47
N ALA A 81 36.42 37.68 12.33
CA ALA A 81 37.25 38.11 11.22
C ALA A 81 36.41 38.33 9.98
N ARG A 82 36.58 39.53 9.40
CA ARG A 82 35.95 40.07 8.20
C ARG A 82 35.96 39.11 7.00
N THR A 83 34.80 38.44 6.70
CA THR A 83 34.54 37.87 5.38
C THR A 83 33.04 37.68 5.14
N THR A 84 32.30 38.77 5.03
CA THR A 84 30.84 38.82 4.87
C THR A 84 30.31 38.21 3.56
N ARG A 85 31.15 37.95 2.57
CA ARG A 85 30.72 37.42 1.26
C ARG A 85 30.77 35.87 1.16
N ARG A 86 31.64 35.20 1.94
CA ARG A 86 31.73 33.74 1.95
C ARG A 86 30.73 33.09 2.89
N VAL A 87 30.28 33.80 3.91
CA VAL A 87 29.26 33.30 4.87
C VAL A 87 27.86 33.24 4.25
N LEU A 88 27.53 34.17 3.33
CA LEU A 88 26.27 34.16 2.60
C LEU A 88 26.13 32.94 1.63
N LEU A 89 27.25 32.52 1.01
CA LEU A 89 27.25 31.33 0.13
C LEU A 89 27.21 30.00 0.90
N ALA A 90 27.79 29.94 2.11
CA ALA A 90 27.72 28.79 2.98
C ALA A 90 26.35 28.60 3.66
N ALA A 91 25.69 29.72 4.02
CA ALA A 91 24.35 29.71 4.59
C ALA A 91 23.29 29.26 3.57
N SER A 92 23.45 29.58 2.29
CA SER A 92 22.55 29.17 1.21
C SER A 92 22.67 27.66 0.93
N SER A 93 23.87 27.08 1.01
CA SER A 93 24.06 25.64 0.79
C SER A 93 23.49 24.77 1.91
N VAL A 94 23.57 25.23 3.18
CA VAL A 94 22.97 24.54 4.31
C VAL A 94 21.45 24.63 4.26
N ALA A 95 20.88 25.77 3.88
CA ALA A 95 19.43 25.92 3.71
C ALA A 95 18.88 25.03 2.58
N VAL A 96 19.59 24.94 1.44
CA VAL A 96 19.21 24.04 0.34
C VAL A 96 19.33 22.59 0.76
N LEU A 97 20.36 22.21 1.50
CA LEU A 97 20.56 20.83 1.97
C LEU A 97 19.49 20.44 3.03
N THR A 98 19.12 21.35 3.92
CA THR A 98 18.04 21.08 4.89
C THR A 98 16.68 20.99 4.22
N VAL A 99 16.39 21.83 3.22
CA VAL A 99 15.17 21.71 2.42
C VAL A 99 15.17 20.40 1.63
N PHE A 100 16.29 20.00 1.06
CA PHE A 100 16.41 18.73 0.33
C PHE A 100 16.25 17.51 1.24
N ILE A 101 16.78 17.56 2.48
CA ILE A 101 16.62 16.49 3.48
C ILE A 101 15.17 16.45 3.99
N LEU A 102 14.54 17.61 4.23
CA LEU A 102 13.16 17.68 4.70
C LEU A 102 12.16 17.24 3.62
N LEU A 103 12.38 17.66 2.38
CA LEU A 103 11.54 17.26 1.25
C LEU A 103 11.82 15.82 0.81
N GLY A 104 13.09 15.43 0.74
CA GLY A 104 13.50 14.07 0.39
C GLY A 104 13.15 13.05 1.47
N GLY A 105 13.30 13.39 2.73
CA GLY A 105 12.89 12.53 3.85
C GLY A 105 11.37 12.28 3.84
N ARG A 106 10.58 13.33 3.63
CA ARG A 106 9.11 13.23 3.55
C ARG A 106 8.67 12.39 2.33
N TYR A 107 9.35 12.55 1.21
CA TYR A 107 9.11 11.76 0.00
C TYR A 107 9.47 10.27 0.19
N TRP A 108 10.60 9.99 0.83
CA TRP A 108 11.08 8.61 1.02
C TRP A 108 10.27 7.84 2.07
N TRP A 109 9.83 8.51 3.14
CA TRP A 109 9.02 7.88 4.20
C TRP A 109 7.56 7.66 3.74
N GLY A 110 7.02 8.55 2.92
CA GLY A 110 5.70 8.38 2.31
C GLY A 110 5.64 7.13 1.43
N ASN A 111 6.65 6.92 0.58
CA ASN A 111 6.73 5.79 -0.33
C ASN A 111 6.79 4.43 0.38
N VAL A 112 7.59 4.31 1.45
CA VAL A 112 7.70 3.06 2.22
C VAL A 112 6.39 2.69 2.92
N ALA A 113 5.65 3.68 3.42
CA ALA A 113 4.34 3.44 4.03
C ALA A 113 3.29 3.02 3.00
N SER A 114 3.26 3.68 1.83
CA SER A 114 2.36 3.36 0.73
C SER A 114 2.58 1.95 0.19
N GLU A 115 3.84 1.56 0.00
CA GLU A 115 4.22 0.23 -0.48
C GLU A 115 3.81 -0.87 0.50
N LYS A 116 4.01 -0.67 1.81
CA LYS A 116 3.57 -1.62 2.84
C LYS A 116 2.04 -1.79 2.85
N ILE A 117 1.31 -0.68 2.68
CA ILE A 117 -0.16 -0.73 2.59
C ILE A 117 -0.57 -1.47 1.32
N PHE A 118 0.03 -1.12 0.17
CA PHE A 118 -0.27 -1.77 -1.09
C PHE A 118 -0.04 -3.29 -1.00
N ASN A 119 1.15 -3.73 -0.57
CA ASN A 119 1.50 -5.15 -0.48
C ASN A 119 0.61 -5.95 0.49
N ARG A 120 0.03 -5.28 1.51
CA ARG A 120 -0.87 -5.93 2.46
C ARG A 120 -2.31 -6.06 1.95
N TYR A 121 -2.77 -5.14 1.12
CA TYR A 121 -4.19 -5.03 0.75
C TYR A 121 -4.44 -5.26 -0.74
N TYR A 122 -3.41 -5.33 -1.55
CA TYR A 122 -3.54 -5.67 -2.95
C TYR A 122 -3.69 -7.18 -3.12
N GLU A 123 -4.78 -7.58 -3.76
CA GLU A 123 -5.00 -8.94 -4.26
C GLU A 123 -5.40 -8.84 -5.73
N PRO A 124 -4.79 -9.64 -6.63
CA PRO A 124 -5.22 -9.68 -8.03
C PRO A 124 -6.68 -10.12 -8.14
N TYR A 125 -7.46 -9.43 -8.97
CA TYR A 125 -8.85 -9.79 -9.17
C TYR A 125 -8.97 -11.06 -10.03
N GLU A 126 -9.64 -12.07 -9.50
CA GLU A 126 -9.95 -13.29 -10.21
C GLU A 126 -11.33 -13.15 -10.88
N MET A 127 -11.34 -12.84 -12.17
CA MET A 127 -12.57 -12.74 -12.93
C MET A 127 -13.05 -14.13 -13.35
N PRO A 128 -14.32 -14.50 -13.07
CA PRO A 128 -14.90 -15.73 -13.63
C PRO A 128 -14.95 -15.63 -15.16
N VAL A 129 -14.28 -16.53 -15.84
CA VAL A 129 -14.27 -16.56 -17.31
C VAL A 129 -15.53 -17.27 -17.81
N TYR A 130 -16.46 -16.51 -18.37
CA TYR A 130 -17.59 -17.06 -19.07
C TYR A 130 -17.15 -17.48 -20.49
N ARG A 131 -17.34 -18.74 -20.85
CA ARG A 131 -16.85 -19.33 -22.11
C ARG A 131 -17.71 -19.06 -23.34
N GLU A 132 -18.73 -18.22 -23.25
CA GLU A 132 -19.58 -17.87 -24.41
C GLU A 132 -18.96 -16.70 -25.18
N ALA A 133 -18.24 -17.01 -26.25
CA ALA A 133 -17.71 -16.01 -27.16
C ALA A 133 -18.70 -15.88 -28.36
N GLY A 134 -19.41 -14.76 -28.42
CA GLY A 134 -20.32 -14.46 -29.52
C GLY A 134 -19.68 -13.63 -30.64
N THR A 135 -18.60 -12.91 -30.33
CA THR A 135 -17.93 -11.98 -31.25
C THR A 135 -16.43 -12.21 -31.34
N ALA A 136 -15.79 -11.63 -32.35
CA ALA A 136 -14.32 -11.65 -32.45
C ALA A 136 -13.64 -10.94 -31.26
N ALA A 137 -14.25 -9.87 -30.72
CA ALA A 137 -13.76 -9.18 -29.53
C ALA A 137 -13.85 -10.07 -28.28
N ASP A 138 -14.88 -10.92 -28.16
CA ASP A 138 -14.98 -11.87 -27.05
C ASP A 138 -13.91 -12.95 -27.12
N LEU A 139 -13.62 -13.48 -28.32
CA LEU A 139 -12.51 -14.42 -28.51
C LEU A 139 -11.16 -13.81 -28.15
N LEU A 140 -10.93 -12.55 -28.52
CA LEU A 140 -9.73 -11.81 -28.19
C LEU A 140 -9.62 -11.57 -26.68
N PHE A 141 -10.74 -11.21 -26.01
CA PHE A 141 -10.81 -11.06 -24.57
C PHE A 141 -10.48 -12.37 -23.83
N LEU A 142 -11.06 -13.50 -24.28
CA LEU A 142 -10.74 -14.82 -23.70
C LEU A 142 -9.27 -15.15 -23.82
N LYS A 143 -8.64 -14.86 -24.96
CA LYS A 143 -7.21 -15.04 -25.16
C LYS A 143 -6.40 -14.15 -24.23
N ALA A 144 -6.81 -12.88 -24.05
CA ALA A 144 -6.18 -11.97 -23.09
C ALA A 144 -6.27 -12.50 -21.65
N MET A 145 -7.42 -13.04 -21.27
CA MET A 145 -7.62 -13.66 -19.95
C MET A 145 -6.75 -14.91 -19.75
N GLU A 146 -6.61 -15.77 -20.75
CA GLU A 146 -5.70 -16.91 -20.70
C GLU A 146 -4.25 -16.45 -20.51
N THR A 147 -3.82 -15.44 -21.26
CA THR A 147 -2.49 -14.84 -21.16
C THR A 147 -2.26 -14.22 -19.77
N TYR A 148 -3.27 -13.54 -19.20
CA TYR A 148 -3.24 -13.03 -17.83
C TYR A 148 -3.08 -14.16 -16.79
N GLN A 149 -3.84 -15.25 -16.91
CA GLN A 149 -3.74 -16.42 -16.02
C GLN A 149 -2.37 -17.08 -16.07
N ASN A 150 -1.71 -17.05 -17.23
CA ASN A 150 -0.33 -17.52 -17.41
C ASN A 150 0.72 -16.55 -16.84
N ARG A 151 0.30 -15.40 -16.25
CA ARG A 151 1.15 -14.33 -15.73
C ARG A 151 2.01 -13.62 -16.80
N GLU A 152 1.61 -13.71 -18.05
CA GLU A 152 2.23 -12.98 -19.16
C GLU A 152 1.62 -11.57 -19.26
N PHE A 153 1.79 -10.75 -18.21
CA PHE A 153 1.01 -9.52 -18.01
C PHE A 153 1.23 -8.47 -19.11
N ASP A 154 2.47 -8.28 -19.59
CA ASP A 154 2.72 -7.36 -20.70
C ASP A 154 1.96 -7.77 -21.96
N ARG A 155 1.96 -9.06 -22.27
CA ARG A 155 1.22 -9.59 -23.42
C ARG A 155 -0.31 -9.52 -23.19
N ALA A 156 -0.77 -9.74 -21.99
CA ALA A 156 -2.18 -9.59 -21.63
C ALA A 156 -2.63 -8.13 -21.82
N ILE A 157 -1.81 -7.15 -21.41
CA ILE A 157 -2.09 -5.72 -21.64
C ILE A 157 -2.28 -5.45 -23.13
N GLU A 158 -1.38 -5.90 -24.01
CA GLU A 158 -1.50 -5.70 -25.45
C GLU A 158 -2.84 -6.22 -25.98
N LEU A 159 -3.22 -7.45 -25.60
CA LEU A 159 -4.46 -8.08 -26.04
C LEU A 159 -5.71 -7.36 -25.47
N PHE A 160 -5.69 -6.94 -24.20
CA PHE A 160 -6.79 -6.15 -23.65
C PHE A 160 -6.92 -4.78 -24.36
N GLU A 161 -5.79 -4.12 -24.67
CA GLU A 161 -5.84 -2.86 -25.43
C GLU A 161 -6.36 -3.06 -26.86
N GLU A 162 -6.09 -4.21 -27.51
CA GLU A 162 -6.71 -4.58 -28.79
C GLU A 162 -8.23 -4.76 -28.66
N VAL A 163 -8.73 -5.35 -27.56
CA VAL A 163 -10.17 -5.42 -27.26
C VAL A 163 -10.75 -4.02 -27.11
N LEU A 164 -10.08 -3.16 -26.31
CA LEU A 164 -10.51 -1.80 -26.05
C LEU A 164 -10.45 -0.89 -27.29
N ALA A 165 -9.57 -1.18 -28.24
CA ALA A 165 -9.55 -0.50 -29.52
C ALA A 165 -10.79 -0.80 -30.39
N GLN A 166 -11.40 -1.99 -30.22
CA GLN A 166 -12.66 -2.35 -30.90
C GLN A 166 -13.88 -1.81 -30.15
N ASP A 167 -13.84 -1.85 -28.81
CA ASP A 167 -14.92 -1.35 -27.94
C ASP A 167 -14.33 -0.80 -26.63
N VAL A 168 -14.20 0.52 -26.56
CA VAL A 168 -13.67 1.23 -25.39
C VAL A 168 -14.57 1.11 -24.15
N SER A 169 -15.84 0.76 -24.36
CA SER A 169 -16.83 0.61 -23.29
C SER A 169 -16.81 -0.76 -22.60
N ARG A 170 -15.91 -1.67 -23.01
CA ARG A 170 -15.70 -2.97 -22.36
C ARG A 170 -15.11 -2.77 -20.96
N MET A 171 -15.98 -2.71 -19.95
CA MET A 171 -15.56 -2.48 -18.55
C MET A 171 -14.75 -3.63 -17.98
N ASP A 172 -15.06 -4.88 -18.38
CA ASP A 172 -14.28 -6.07 -18.07
C ASP A 172 -12.83 -5.98 -18.60
N ALA A 173 -12.66 -5.57 -19.85
CA ALA A 173 -11.34 -5.39 -20.46
C ALA A 173 -10.58 -4.21 -19.83
N ASN A 174 -11.26 -3.10 -19.49
CA ASN A 174 -10.66 -2.00 -18.76
C ASN A 174 -10.16 -2.45 -17.36
N LEU A 175 -10.96 -3.24 -16.63
CA LEU A 175 -10.56 -3.75 -15.32
C LEU A 175 -9.32 -4.64 -15.42
N MET A 176 -9.34 -5.61 -16.31
CA MET A 176 -8.26 -6.59 -16.45
C MET A 176 -6.98 -5.98 -17.04
N SER A 177 -7.08 -5.02 -17.97
CA SER A 177 -5.94 -4.22 -18.45
C SER A 177 -5.33 -3.41 -17.31
N GLY A 178 -6.17 -2.75 -16.48
CA GLY A 178 -5.72 -2.00 -15.31
C GLY A 178 -4.97 -2.88 -14.30
N ILE A 179 -5.52 -4.05 -13.98
CA ILE A 179 -4.89 -4.99 -13.06
C ILE A 179 -3.57 -5.53 -13.64
N SER A 180 -3.54 -5.89 -14.92
CA SER A 180 -2.30 -6.31 -15.60
C SER A 180 -1.22 -5.23 -15.56
N LYS A 181 -1.61 -3.94 -15.64
CA LYS A 181 -0.71 -2.79 -15.49
C LYS A 181 -0.19 -2.63 -14.05
N ILE A 182 -1.01 -2.96 -13.04
CA ILE A 182 -0.56 -3.02 -11.65
C ILE A 182 0.52 -4.11 -11.49
N GLU A 183 0.30 -5.30 -12.03
CA GLU A 183 1.25 -6.42 -11.98
C GLU A 183 2.61 -6.10 -12.67
N THR A 184 2.62 -5.13 -13.57
CA THR A 184 3.83 -4.60 -14.23
C THR A 184 4.27 -3.24 -13.67
N GLU A 185 3.80 -2.86 -12.47
CA GLU A 185 4.13 -1.61 -11.78
C GLU A 185 3.78 -0.32 -12.55
N ARG A 186 2.91 -0.41 -13.56
CA ARG A 186 2.46 0.71 -14.38
C ARG A 186 1.21 1.38 -13.76
N TYR A 187 1.33 1.80 -12.50
CA TYR A 187 0.20 2.29 -11.69
C TYR A 187 -0.52 3.50 -12.28
N GLY A 188 0.21 4.44 -12.88
CA GLY A 188 -0.39 5.62 -13.52
C GLY A 188 -1.25 5.26 -14.72
N ASP A 189 -0.82 4.29 -15.53
CA ASP A 189 -1.58 3.78 -16.67
C ASP A 189 -2.80 2.98 -16.19
N ALA A 190 -2.63 2.15 -15.15
CA ALA A 190 -3.71 1.42 -14.50
C ALA A 190 -4.82 2.36 -14.00
N ALA A 191 -4.45 3.47 -13.35
CA ALA A 191 -5.39 4.47 -12.88
C ALA A 191 -6.27 5.05 -14.03
N THR A 192 -5.75 5.11 -15.24
CA THR A 192 -6.53 5.58 -16.40
C THR A 192 -7.62 4.58 -16.78
N ASN A 193 -7.34 3.28 -16.73
CA ASN A 193 -8.33 2.24 -17.00
C ASN A 193 -9.44 2.25 -15.92
N PHE A 194 -9.08 2.33 -14.64
CA PHE A 194 -10.07 2.34 -13.56
C PHE A 194 -10.94 3.59 -13.58
N ARG A 195 -10.39 4.77 -13.91
CA ARG A 195 -11.21 5.99 -14.08
C ARG A 195 -12.27 5.83 -15.17
N ARG A 196 -11.96 5.19 -16.30
CA ARG A 196 -12.97 4.92 -17.35
C ARG A 196 -14.13 4.09 -16.81
N ILE A 197 -13.86 3.11 -15.95
CA ILE A 197 -14.92 2.30 -15.33
C ILE A 197 -15.77 3.17 -14.38
N ILE A 198 -15.12 4.01 -13.56
CA ILE A 198 -15.81 4.90 -12.60
C ILE A 198 -16.66 5.95 -13.32
N ASP A 199 -16.17 6.49 -14.44
CA ASP A 199 -16.91 7.45 -15.26
C ASP A 199 -18.21 6.83 -15.85
N HIS A 200 -18.22 5.52 -16.01
CA HIS A 200 -19.36 4.72 -16.46
C HIS A 200 -20.16 4.16 -15.27
N ARG A 201 -20.70 5.03 -14.43
CA ARG A 201 -21.25 4.78 -13.07
C ARG A 201 -22.17 3.58 -12.89
N ASP A 202 -22.89 3.14 -13.92
CA ASP A 202 -23.80 1.98 -13.85
C ASP A 202 -23.14 0.73 -14.42
N ASN A 203 -22.20 0.17 -13.66
CA ASN A 203 -21.53 -1.08 -14.02
C ASN A 203 -21.14 -1.91 -12.78
N MET A 204 -21.03 -3.21 -12.98
CA MET A 204 -20.77 -4.18 -11.91
C MET A 204 -19.34 -4.15 -11.35
N PHE A 205 -18.43 -3.41 -11.97
CA PHE A 205 -17.02 -3.33 -11.59
C PHE A 205 -16.65 -2.03 -10.85
N LEU A 206 -17.65 -1.26 -10.44
CA LEU A 206 -17.44 0.05 -9.81
C LEU A 206 -16.63 -0.07 -8.53
N ASP A 207 -17.03 -0.97 -7.61
CA ASP A 207 -16.34 -1.20 -6.34
C ASP A 207 -14.86 -1.58 -6.56
N GLN A 208 -14.61 -2.49 -7.51
CA GLN A 208 -13.26 -2.95 -7.84
C GLN A 208 -12.43 -1.81 -8.44
N ALA A 209 -13.02 -1.04 -9.36
CA ALA A 209 -12.32 0.06 -10.01
C ALA A 209 -11.92 1.16 -9.00
N GLU A 210 -12.82 1.53 -8.09
CA GLU A 210 -12.53 2.49 -7.02
C GLU A 210 -11.42 1.98 -6.10
N TRP A 211 -11.48 0.72 -5.70
CA TRP A 211 -10.47 0.09 -4.85
C TRP A 211 -9.09 0.10 -5.50
N TYR A 212 -8.97 -0.43 -6.72
CA TYR A 212 -7.68 -0.49 -7.40
C TYR A 212 -7.17 0.88 -7.83
N LEU A 213 -8.05 1.86 -8.10
CA LEU A 213 -7.65 3.24 -8.32
C LEU A 213 -7.04 3.85 -7.07
N ALA A 214 -7.66 3.65 -5.90
CA ALA A 214 -7.14 4.14 -4.63
C ALA A 214 -5.76 3.56 -4.31
N LEU A 215 -5.57 2.26 -4.53
CA LEU A 215 -4.28 1.59 -4.37
C LEU A 215 -3.24 2.10 -5.39
N SER A 216 -3.65 2.34 -6.65
CA SER A 216 -2.76 2.92 -7.68
C SER A 216 -2.30 4.33 -7.30
N TYR A 217 -3.18 5.16 -6.73
CA TYR A 217 -2.81 6.49 -6.25
C TYR A 217 -1.82 6.46 -5.09
N LEU A 218 -1.87 5.45 -4.20
CA LEU A 218 -0.83 5.27 -3.19
C LEU A 218 0.55 5.01 -3.81
N MET A 219 0.59 4.23 -4.88
CA MET A 219 1.84 3.86 -5.55
C MET A 219 2.38 4.96 -6.48
N THR A 220 1.55 5.92 -6.86
CA THR A 220 1.95 7.12 -7.63
C THR A 220 2.18 8.36 -6.76
N ASP A 221 2.23 8.18 -5.42
CA ASP A 221 2.45 9.26 -4.44
C ASP A 221 1.33 10.33 -4.42
N GLU A 222 0.16 9.98 -4.97
CA GLU A 222 -1.04 10.83 -4.98
C GLU A 222 -1.89 10.59 -3.72
N THR A 223 -1.25 10.68 -2.54
CA THR A 223 -1.82 10.28 -1.25
C THR A 223 -3.13 11.00 -0.91
N GLU A 224 -3.29 12.28 -1.29
CA GLU A 224 -4.53 13.01 -1.07
C GLU A 224 -5.70 12.41 -1.87
N LYS A 225 -5.46 12.02 -3.14
CA LYS A 225 -6.49 11.37 -3.97
C LYS A 225 -6.82 9.96 -3.45
N ALA A 226 -5.80 9.21 -3.06
CA ALA A 226 -5.98 7.90 -2.44
C ALA A 226 -6.84 8.01 -1.17
N THR A 227 -6.52 8.96 -0.29
CA THR A 227 -7.26 9.20 0.96
C THR A 227 -8.71 9.55 0.69
N ALA A 228 -8.97 10.50 -0.22
CA ALA A 228 -10.33 10.90 -0.58
C ALA A 228 -11.17 9.72 -1.11
N LEU A 229 -10.55 8.88 -1.94
CA LEU A 229 -11.23 7.71 -2.53
C LEU A 229 -11.45 6.61 -1.48
N PHE A 230 -10.50 6.37 -0.58
CA PHE A 230 -10.73 5.46 0.56
C PHE A 230 -11.80 5.98 1.52
N GLU A 231 -11.93 7.30 1.72
CA GLU A 231 -13.01 7.89 2.52
C GLU A 231 -14.39 7.65 1.87
N GLN A 232 -14.48 7.78 0.56
CA GLN A 232 -15.68 7.44 -0.21
C GLN A 232 -16.03 5.96 -0.02
N ILE A 233 -15.12 5.03 -0.32
CA ILE A 233 -15.31 3.58 -0.18
C ILE A 233 -15.70 3.21 1.27
N ALA A 234 -15.10 3.84 2.27
CA ALA A 234 -15.41 3.61 3.68
C ALA A 234 -16.79 4.12 4.10
N GLY A 235 -17.34 5.10 3.42
CA GLY A 235 -18.67 5.69 3.64
C GLY A 235 -19.80 4.91 2.99
N GLU A 236 -19.54 4.26 1.88
CA GLU A 236 -20.52 3.51 1.09
C GLU A 236 -20.66 2.05 1.57
N GLU A 237 -21.77 1.40 1.19
CA GLU A 237 -21.92 -0.05 1.39
C GLU A 237 -21.32 -0.77 0.18
N GLY A 238 -20.20 -1.48 0.39
CA GLY A 238 -19.49 -2.15 -0.68
C GLY A 238 -18.48 -3.16 -0.16
N THR A 239 -17.87 -3.88 -1.09
CA THR A 239 -16.96 -5.01 -0.83
C THR A 239 -15.75 -4.59 0.01
N TYR A 240 -15.18 -3.41 -0.26
CA TYR A 240 -13.90 -2.96 0.32
C TYR A 240 -14.03 -1.96 1.48
N ARG A 241 -15.25 -1.78 2.02
CA ARG A 241 -15.53 -0.82 3.09
C ARG A 241 -14.66 -1.00 4.34
N LYS A 242 -14.49 -2.26 4.77
CA LYS A 242 -13.73 -2.59 6.00
C LYS A 242 -12.24 -2.32 5.80
N GLU A 243 -11.71 -2.73 4.66
CA GLU A 243 -10.32 -2.57 4.26
C GLU A 243 -9.97 -1.08 4.12
N ALA A 244 -10.82 -0.30 3.46
CA ALA A 244 -10.66 1.15 3.33
C ALA A 244 -10.58 1.85 4.70
N ARG A 245 -11.43 1.45 5.67
CA ARG A 245 -11.36 1.98 7.04
C ARG A 245 -10.06 1.61 7.76
N LYS A 246 -9.52 0.41 7.53
CA LYS A 246 -8.23 -0.01 8.09
C LYS A 246 -7.07 0.81 7.49
N ILE A 247 -7.09 1.04 6.17
CA ILE A 247 -6.09 1.85 5.48
C ILE A 247 -6.12 3.31 5.97
N LEU A 248 -7.29 3.92 6.07
CA LEU A 248 -7.44 5.31 6.53
C LEU A 248 -6.86 5.56 7.93
N ARG A 249 -6.90 4.55 8.81
CA ARG A 249 -6.26 4.64 10.15
C ARG A 249 -4.72 4.59 10.08
N LYS A 250 -4.13 4.17 8.97
CA LYS A 250 -2.68 4.04 8.80
C LYS A 250 -2.05 5.20 8.01
N ILE A 251 -2.83 5.87 7.18
CA ILE A 251 -2.36 6.99 6.35
C ILE A 251 -2.65 8.38 6.95
N ARG A 252 -3.43 8.42 8.04
CA ARG A 252 -3.67 9.62 8.88
C ARG A 252 -2.64 9.71 10.00
#